data_92f691db1a8ee0c7e4be53322c9e7626
#
_entry.id   92f691db1a8ee0c7e4be53322c9e7626
#
_cell.length_a   1.000
_cell.length_b   1.000
_cell.length_c   1.000
_cell.angle_alpha   90.00
_cell.angle_beta   90.00
_cell.angle_gamma   90.00
#
_symmetry.space_group_name_H-M   'P 1'
#
loop_
_entity.id
_entity.type
_entity.pdbx_description
1 polymer ?
#
loop_
_entity_poly.entity_id
_entity_poly.type
_entity_poly.pdbx_seq_one_letter_code
_entity_poly.pdbx_strand_id
1 'polypeptide(L)'
;MIINGNPKISLDLRNGVYFLDLYPATGKSYLADELSSRVPDNSNIYVGTYKNGKYVGFGNRSSASVIMFDRLDMYFHSKVAKFIVEKSKDAIVIVDLKDLNLMIKYLVGVYFDIVYIEFDEHEIRVGDLWR
;
A
#
# COMPACT_ATOMS: atom_id res chain seq x y z
N MET A 1 -7.80 10.15 -5.30
CA MET A 1 -6.73 10.06 -6.32
C MET A 1 -7.06 8.95 -7.31
N ILE A 2 -6.88 9.24 -8.58
CA ILE A 2 -7.10 8.25 -9.65
C ILE A 2 -5.78 8.03 -10.37
N ILE A 3 -5.41 6.75 -10.50
CA ILE A 3 -4.25 6.33 -11.27
C ILE A 3 -4.78 5.74 -12.57
N ASN A 4 -4.43 6.36 -13.69
CA ASN A 4 -4.90 5.96 -15.00
C ASN A 4 -4.33 4.60 -15.42
N GLY A 5 -5.08 3.89 -16.22
CA GLY A 5 -4.75 2.59 -16.74
C GLY A 5 -5.99 1.76 -16.95
N ASN A 6 -5.80 0.50 -17.35
CA ASN A 6 -6.89 -0.44 -17.53
C ASN A 6 -6.58 -1.72 -16.76
N PRO A 7 -7.23 -1.94 -15.60
CA PRO A 7 -8.25 -1.06 -14.98
C PRO A 7 -7.64 0.19 -14.36
N LYS A 8 -8.43 1.25 -14.21
CA LYS A 8 -7.99 2.41 -13.43
C LYS A 8 -7.97 2.05 -11.94
N ILE A 9 -7.15 2.73 -11.17
CA ILE A 9 -7.07 2.53 -9.71
C ILE A 9 -7.55 3.79 -9.03
N SER A 10 -8.59 3.67 -8.22
CA SER A 10 -9.15 4.78 -7.45
C SER A 10 -8.83 4.60 -5.97
N LEU A 11 -8.09 5.56 -5.43
CA LEU A 11 -7.72 5.60 -4.01
C LEU A 11 -8.47 6.75 -3.36
N ASP A 12 -9.59 6.45 -2.73
CA ASP A 12 -10.38 7.47 -2.04
C ASP A 12 -9.92 7.54 -0.58
N LEU A 13 -8.68 8.01 -0.41
CA LEU A 13 -7.96 8.00 0.84
C LEU A 13 -7.19 9.31 0.98
N ARG A 14 -7.09 9.80 2.20
CA ARG A 14 -6.16 10.89 2.53
C ARG A 14 -4.79 10.31 2.87
N ASN A 15 -3.79 11.16 3.07
CA ASN A 15 -2.48 10.70 3.52
C ASN A 15 -2.59 9.98 4.86
N GLY A 16 -1.88 8.88 5.01
CA GLY A 16 -1.95 8.04 6.19
C GLY A 16 -1.46 6.63 5.92
N VAL A 17 -1.61 5.76 6.91
CA VAL A 17 -1.26 4.34 6.83
C VAL A 17 -2.54 3.52 6.73
N TYR A 18 -2.60 2.65 5.73
CA TYR A 18 -3.80 1.86 5.47
C TYR A 18 -3.47 0.38 5.43
N PHE A 19 -4.10 -0.37 6.32
CA PHE A 19 -3.95 -1.82 6.39
C PHE A 19 -5.03 -2.48 5.56
N LEU A 20 -4.63 -3.33 4.62
CA LEU A 20 -5.57 -4.09 3.82
C LEU A 20 -6.27 -5.12 4.69
N ASP A 21 -7.55 -5.34 4.40
CA ASP A 21 -8.36 -6.32 5.09
C ASP A 21 -7.63 -7.67 5.12
N LEU A 22 -7.65 -8.32 6.28
CA LEU A 22 -6.92 -9.57 6.53
C LEU A 22 -7.58 -10.80 5.90
N TYR A 23 -8.77 -10.68 5.34
CA TYR A 23 -9.43 -11.81 4.70
C TYR A 23 -8.65 -12.27 3.48
N PRO A 24 -8.44 -13.60 3.33
CA PRO A 24 -7.75 -14.14 2.17
C PRO A 24 -8.54 -13.87 0.89
N ALA A 25 -7.84 -13.90 -0.24
CA ALA A 25 -8.41 -13.72 -1.58
C ALA A 25 -9.08 -12.36 -1.81
N THR A 26 -8.54 -11.31 -1.20
CA THR A 26 -9.08 -9.96 -1.33
C THR A 26 -8.46 -9.14 -2.46
N GLY A 27 -7.61 -9.75 -3.31
CA GLY A 27 -6.98 -9.03 -4.40
C GLY A 27 -5.74 -8.23 -4.03
N LYS A 28 -5.12 -8.50 -2.86
CA LYS A 28 -3.94 -7.76 -2.39
C LYS A 28 -2.77 -7.84 -3.36
N SER A 29 -2.44 -9.05 -3.79
CA SER A 29 -1.35 -9.27 -4.74
C SER A 29 -1.68 -8.68 -6.11
N TYR A 30 -2.94 -8.73 -6.50
CA TYR A 30 -3.40 -8.12 -7.74
C TYR A 30 -3.22 -6.59 -7.70
N LEU A 31 -3.57 -5.96 -6.59
CA LEU A 31 -3.35 -4.52 -6.42
C LEU A 31 -1.86 -4.19 -6.50
N ALA A 32 -1.01 -4.96 -5.82
CA ALA A 32 0.43 -4.74 -5.85
C ALA A 32 0.99 -4.88 -7.26
N ASP A 33 0.56 -5.90 -8.00
CA ASP A 33 1.00 -6.12 -9.37
C ASP A 33 0.55 -4.99 -10.29
N GLU A 34 -0.69 -4.52 -10.15
CA GLU A 34 -1.21 -3.42 -10.96
C GLU A 34 -0.53 -2.09 -10.64
N LEU A 35 -0.26 -1.82 -9.37
CA LEU A 35 0.50 -0.61 -9.01
C LEU A 35 1.92 -0.67 -9.55
N SER A 36 2.61 -1.80 -9.41
CA SER A 36 3.99 -1.92 -9.88
C SER A 36 4.09 -1.82 -11.40
N SER A 37 3.08 -2.29 -12.13
CA SER A 37 3.06 -2.19 -13.60
C SER A 37 3.01 -0.74 -14.10
N ARG A 38 2.54 0.19 -13.26
CA ARG A 38 2.41 1.60 -13.62
C ARG A 38 3.61 2.46 -13.23
N VAL A 39 4.55 1.87 -12.47
CA VAL A 39 5.73 2.61 -12.01
C VAL A 39 6.54 3.21 -13.15
N PRO A 40 6.80 2.51 -14.28
CA PRO A 40 7.58 3.10 -15.37
C PRO A 40 6.98 4.40 -15.93
N ASP A 41 5.65 4.54 -15.87
CA ASP A 41 4.94 5.69 -16.43
C ASP A 41 4.45 6.68 -15.36
N ASN A 42 4.71 6.38 -14.08
CA ASN A 42 4.23 7.21 -12.98
C ASN A 42 5.23 7.22 -11.83
N SER A 43 5.99 8.31 -11.72
CA SER A 43 7.02 8.46 -10.69
C SER A 43 6.46 8.65 -9.27
N ASN A 44 5.14 8.79 -9.12
CA ASN A 44 4.50 8.98 -7.82
C ASN A 44 4.17 7.66 -7.12
N ILE A 45 4.49 6.51 -7.72
CA ILE A 45 4.17 5.20 -7.16
C ILE A 45 5.44 4.47 -6.76
N TYR A 46 5.42 3.86 -5.58
CA TYR A 46 6.43 2.90 -5.15
C TYR A 46 5.74 1.65 -4.61
N VAL A 47 6.25 0.48 -4.99
CA VAL A 47 5.77 -0.81 -4.48
C VAL A 47 6.94 -1.62 -3.97
N GLY A 48 6.88 -2.05 -2.71
CA GLY A 48 7.80 -3.02 -2.15
C GLY A 48 7.10 -4.36 -1.96
N THR A 49 7.77 -5.45 -2.29
CA THR A 49 7.23 -6.80 -2.12
C THR A 49 8.34 -7.80 -1.84
N TYR A 50 7.98 -9.06 -1.65
CA TYR A 50 8.89 -10.13 -1.38
C TYR A 50 8.69 -11.22 -2.43
N LYS A 51 9.71 -11.46 -3.24
CA LYS A 51 9.65 -12.46 -4.33
C LYS A 51 10.96 -13.24 -4.37
N ASN A 52 10.84 -14.55 -4.56
CA ASN A 52 12.00 -15.44 -4.70
C ASN A 52 12.99 -15.32 -3.53
N GLY A 53 12.46 -15.21 -2.33
CA GLY A 53 13.26 -15.18 -1.11
C GLY A 53 13.91 -13.84 -0.79
N LYS A 54 13.52 -12.76 -1.46
CA LYS A 54 14.11 -11.45 -1.21
C LYS A 54 13.13 -10.31 -1.40
N TYR A 55 13.46 -9.18 -0.77
CA TYR A 55 12.74 -7.93 -0.97
C TYR A 55 13.02 -7.38 -2.37
N VAL A 56 11.95 -6.91 -3.03
CA VAL A 56 12.05 -6.28 -4.34
C VAL A 56 11.26 -4.98 -4.29
N GLY A 57 11.87 -3.88 -4.76
CA GLY A 57 11.21 -2.58 -4.83
C GLY A 57 11.08 -2.08 -6.26
N PHE A 58 9.98 -1.39 -6.54
CA PHE A 58 9.68 -0.79 -7.85
C PHE A 58 9.42 0.70 -7.64
N GLY A 59 10.20 1.54 -8.31
CA GLY A 59 10.03 2.99 -8.26
C GLY A 59 10.99 3.67 -7.28
N ASN A 60 10.74 4.95 -7.04
CA ASN A 60 11.52 5.76 -6.12
C ASN A 60 10.67 6.10 -4.89
N ARG A 61 10.96 5.45 -3.77
CA ARG A 61 10.15 5.63 -2.55
C ARG A 61 10.29 7.01 -1.94
N SER A 62 11.37 7.73 -2.22
CA SER A 62 11.57 9.08 -1.67
C SER A 62 10.60 10.10 -2.27
N SER A 63 10.26 9.95 -3.55
CA SER A 63 9.39 10.89 -4.26
C SER A 63 7.94 10.41 -4.35
N ALA A 64 7.66 9.18 -3.97
CA ALA A 64 6.32 8.61 -4.15
C ALA A 64 5.29 9.22 -3.22
N SER A 65 4.09 9.44 -3.74
CA SER A 65 2.92 9.85 -2.97
C SER A 65 1.91 8.71 -2.75
N VAL A 66 2.11 7.61 -3.46
CA VAL A 66 1.39 6.35 -3.25
C VAL A 66 2.42 5.25 -3.06
N ILE A 67 2.38 4.60 -1.92
CA ILE A 67 3.35 3.56 -1.56
C ILE A 67 2.57 2.33 -1.11
N MET A 68 2.94 1.17 -1.63
CA MET A 68 2.39 -0.09 -1.15
C MET A 68 3.52 -1.01 -0.72
N PHE A 69 3.38 -1.59 0.47
CA PHE A 69 4.24 -2.66 0.95
C PHE A 69 3.43 -3.96 0.97
N ASP A 70 3.65 -4.78 -0.03
CA ASP A 70 3.01 -6.07 -0.18
C ASP A 70 3.82 -7.12 0.58
N ARG A 71 3.14 -8.03 1.29
CA ARG A 71 3.77 -9.11 2.07
C ARG A 71 4.80 -8.57 3.07
N LEU A 72 4.45 -7.52 3.77
CA LEU A 72 5.36 -6.82 4.69
C LEU A 72 5.88 -7.75 5.81
N ASP A 73 5.12 -8.76 6.22
CA ASP A 73 5.54 -9.73 7.22
C ASP A 73 6.90 -10.36 6.91
N MET A 74 7.22 -10.48 5.62
CA MET A 74 8.42 -11.18 5.17
C MET A 74 9.71 -10.34 5.31
N TYR A 75 9.57 -9.02 5.45
CA TYR A 75 10.74 -8.13 5.54
C TYR A 75 10.55 -7.02 6.57
N PHE A 76 9.63 -7.20 7.50
CA PHE A 76 9.34 -6.20 8.51
C PHE A 76 10.52 -6.01 9.47
N HIS A 77 10.89 -4.76 9.73
CA HIS A 77 11.76 -4.39 10.83
C HIS A 77 11.55 -2.90 11.16
N SER A 78 12.17 -2.43 12.25
CA SER A 78 11.91 -1.10 12.78
C SER A 78 12.19 0.05 11.80
N LYS A 79 13.18 -0.10 10.93
CA LYS A 79 13.49 0.93 9.92
C LYS A 79 12.37 1.07 8.90
N VAL A 80 11.77 -0.05 8.48
CA VAL A 80 10.63 -0.03 7.56
C VAL A 80 9.44 0.62 8.24
N ALA A 81 9.15 0.25 9.49
CA ALA A 81 8.05 0.84 10.24
C ALA A 81 8.20 2.36 10.37
N LYS A 82 9.39 2.82 10.69
CA LYS A 82 9.67 4.26 10.81
C LYS A 82 9.53 4.99 9.48
N PHE A 83 9.98 4.38 8.40
CA PHE A 83 9.80 4.91 7.05
C PHE A 83 8.32 5.08 6.73
N ILE A 84 7.52 4.04 6.99
CA ILE A 84 6.07 4.06 6.73
C ILE A 84 5.40 5.23 7.46
N VAL A 85 5.69 5.37 8.74
CA VAL A 85 5.10 6.41 9.57
C VAL A 85 5.51 7.80 9.09
N GLU A 86 6.78 8.00 8.80
CA GLU A 86 7.28 9.29 8.32
C GLU A 86 6.66 9.64 6.97
N LYS A 87 6.62 8.69 6.05
CA LYS A 87 6.08 8.90 4.71
C LYS A 87 4.57 9.16 4.72
N SER A 88 3.84 8.61 5.68
CA SER A 88 2.40 8.74 5.77
C SER A 88 1.93 10.19 5.97
N LYS A 89 2.82 11.08 6.37
CA LYS A 89 2.51 12.51 6.48
C LYS A 89 2.28 13.13 5.10
N ASP A 90 2.94 12.61 4.08
CA ASP A 90 2.95 13.17 2.72
C ASP A 90 2.42 12.21 1.67
N ALA A 91 2.06 10.99 2.04
CA ALA A 91 1.70 9.95 1.10
C ALA A 91 0.59 9.05 1.63
N ILE A 92 -0.07 8.37 0.69
CA ILE A 92 -0.96 7.26 1.00
C ILE A 92 -0.07 6.02 1.06
N VAL A 93 0.03 5.39 2.23
CA VAL A 93 0.85 4.18 2.42
C VAL A 93 -0.08 3.00 2.69
N ILE A 94 -0.10 2.06 1.75
CA ILE A 94 -0.95 0.87 1.82
C ILE A 94 -0.08 -0.32 2.23
N VAL A 95 -0.52 -1.06 3.23
CA VAL A 95 0.30 -2.10 3.85
C VAL A 95 -0.46 -3.42 3.89
N ASP A 96 0.14 -4.47 3.33
CA ASP A 96 -0.32 -5.84 3.49
C ASP A 96 0.51 -6.48 4.60
N LEU A 97 -0.07 -6.55 5.80
CA LEU A 97 0.57 -7.04 7.00
C LEU A 97 -0.40 -7.90 7.78
N LYS A 98 -0.05 -9.16 8.01
CA LYS A 98 -0.93 -10.10 8.70
C LYS A 98 -1.04 -9.82 10.19
N ASP A 99 0.06 -9.44 10.84
CA ASP A 99 0.08 -9.16 12.27
C ASP A 99 0.19 -7.66 12.51
N LEU A 100 -0.94 -7.00 12.70
CA LEU A 100 -0.99 -5.55 12.95
C LEU A 100 -0.26 -5.13 14.22
N ASN A 101 -0.08 -6.04 15.18
CA ASN A 101 0.63 -5.74 16.42
C ASN A 101 2.07 -5.31 16.17
N LEU A 102 2.68 -5.75 15.07
CA LEU A 102 4.03 -5.33 14.71
C LEU A 102 4.13 -3.81 14.51
N MET A 103 3.06 -3.17 14.06
CA MET A 103 3.04 -1.74 13.75
C MET A 103 2.47 -0.86 14.86
N ILE A 104 1.70 -1.41 15.79
CA ILE A 104 0.89 -0.62 16.73
C ILE A 104 1.71 0.43 17.47
N LYS A 105 2.89 0.07 17.98
CA LYS A 105 3.70 1.00 18.77
C LYS A 105 4.23 2.18 17.95
N TYR A 106 4.24 2.07 16.64
CA TYR A 106 4.71 3.13 15.74
C TYR A 106 3.61 4.08 15.30
N LEU A 107 2.34 3.75 15.60
CA LEU A 107 1.18 4.47 15.06
C LEU A 107 0.68 5.61 15.96
N VAL A 108 1.37 5.91 17.05
CA VAL A 108 0.98 7.01 17.94
C VAL A 108 1.05 8.33 17.19
N GLY A 109 -0.09 9.05 17.13
CA GLY A 109 -0.17 10.31 16.42
C GLY A 109 -0.21 10.19 14.89
N VAL A 110 -0.41 8.98 14.38
CA VAL A 110 -0.45 8.71 12.94
C VAL A 110 -1.89 8.40 12.54
N TYR A 111 -2.35 8.99 11.44
CA TYR A 111 -3.64 8.59 10.89
C TYR A 111 -3.51 7.21 10.24
N PHE A 112 -4.33 6.28 10.67
CA PHE A 112 -4.36 4.94 10.07
C PHE A 112 -5.78 4.39 10.08
N ASP A 113 -6.04 3.45 9.16
CA ASP A 113 -7.33 2.79 9.06
C ASP A 113 -7.15 1.43 8.38
N ILE A 114 -8.20 0.62 8.44
CA ILE A 114 -8.31 -0.62 7.69
C ILE A 114 -9.16 -0.34 6.47
N VAL A 115 -8.68 -0.75 5.30
CA VAL A 115 -9.36 -0.53 4.04
C VAL A 115 -9.65 -1.84 3.33
N TYR A 116 -10.54 -1.80 2.36
CA TYR A 116 -10.89 -2.94 1.54
C TYR A 116 -10.64 -2.63 0.07
N ILE A 117 -10.52 -3.68 -0.72
CA ILE A 117 -10.34 -3.58 -2.17
C ILE A 117 -11.61 -4.10 -2.83
N GLU A 118 -12.17 -3.31 -3.74
CA GLU A 118 -13.23 -3.73 -4.65
C GLU A 118 -12.70 -3.62 -6.07
N PHE A 119 -13.01 -4.60 -6.90
CA PHE A 119 -12.60 -4.52 -8.30
C PHE A 119 -13.66 -5.08 -9.23
N ASP A 120 -13.76 -4.45 -10.38
CA ASP A 120 -14.56 -4.92 -11.51
C ASP A 120 -13.69 -4.89 -12.77
N GLU A 121 -14.30 -5.03 -13.95
CA GLU A 121 -13.56 -5.07 -15.22
C GLU A 121 -12.78 -3.80 -15.53
N HIS A 122 -13.20 -2.66 -14.98
CA HIS A 122 -12.70 -1.35 -15.38
C HIS A 122 -12.02 -0.58 -14.26
N GLU A 123 -12.19 -1.01 -13.02
CA GLU A 123 -11.73 -0.22 -11.88
C GLU A 123 -11.33 -1.09 -10.69
N ILE A 124 -10.25 -0.70 -10.04
CA ILE A 124 -9.87 -1.20 -8.72
C ILE A 124 -10.08 -0.03 -7.77
N ARG A 125 -10.92 -0.22 -6.76
CA ARG A 125 -11.17 0.79 -5.73
C ARG A 125 -10.63 0.34 -4.40
N VAL A 126 -9.91 1.26 -3.75
CA VAL A 126 -9.42 1.05 -2.38
C VAL A 126 -10.05 2.13 -1.52
N GLY A 127 -10.75 1.73 -0.50
CA GLY A 127 -11.51 2.68 0.31
C GLY A 127 -11.68 2.25 1.75
N ASP A 128 -12.20 3.19 2.52
CA ASP A 128 -12.49 3.04 3.93
C ASP A 128 -13.71 2.12 4.13
N LEU A 129 -13.64 1.24 5.11
CA LEU A 129 -14.73 0.33 5.46
C LEU A 129 -16.02 1.04 5.86
N TRP A 130 -15.93 2.28 6.29
CA TRP A 130 -17.06 3.03 6.83
C TRP A 130 -17.75 3.93 5.82
N ARG A 131 -17.48 3.75 4.56
CA ARG A 131 -18.10 4.54 3.49
C ARG A 131 -19.41 4.00 3.01
#